data_6cd86937bf631fceb24b48eed905c5af
#
_entry.id   6cd86937bf631fceb24b48eed905c5af
#
_cell.length_a   1.000
_cell.length_b   1.000
_cell.length_c   1.000
_cell.angle_alpha   90.00
_cell.angle_beta   90.00
_cell.angle_gamma   90.00
#
_symmetry.space_group_name_H-M   'P 1'
#
loop_
_entity.id
_entity.type
_entity.pdbx_description
1 polymer ?
#
loop_
_entity_poly.entity_id
_entity_poly.type
_entity_poly.pdbx_seq_one_letter_code
_entity_poly.pdbx_strand_id
1 'polypeptide(L)'
;MKKILVLMMLALLATSVFNVTATPAKNSVLGEWKFESPHAPYGYNKGSIVISEKEGALAGEIKFADGTKVELKDVQFEEDVLKFGINIENNYIPIKASIEGNKMKGTASTPEGDMPFEAQKVVE
;
A
#
# COMPACT_ATOMS: atom_id res chain seq x y z
N MET A 1 19.93 -28.85 -36.85
CA MET A 1 18.90 -27.83 -37.01
C MET A 1 17.75 -27.97 -36.02
N LYS A 2 17.17 -29.15 -35.93
CA LYS A 2 16.05 -29.35 -35.00
C LYS A 2 16.43 -29.17 -33.56
N LYS A 3 17.65 -29.53 -33.19
CA LYS A 3 18.13 -29.38 -31.84
C LYS A 3 18.22 -27.92 -31.41
N ILE A 4 18.57 -27.07 -32.34
CA ILE A 4 18.68 -25.65 -32.06
C ILE A 4 17.32 -25.05 -31.73
N LEU A 5 16.29 -25.47 -32.44
CA LEU A 5 14.95 -24.99 -32.21
C LEU A 5 14.45 -25.34 -30.80
N VAL A 6 14.77 -26.57 -30.37
CA VAL A 6 14.36 -27.03 -29.06
C VAL A 6 15.00 -26.18 -27.97
N LEU A 7 16.27 -25.86 -28.15
CA LEU A 7 16.97 -25.02 -27.16
C LEU A 7 16.36 -23.63 -27.06
N MET A 8 15.93 -23.10 -28.20
CA MET A 8 15.31 -21.77 -28.18
C MET A 8 13.99 -21.79 -27.44
N MET A 9 13.23 -22.86 -27.59
CA MET A 9 11.97 -22.97 -26.88
C MET A 9 12.16 -23.05 -25.38
N LEU A 10 13.19 -23.73 -24.93
CA LEU A 10 13.49 -23.84 -23.53
C LEU A 10 13.84 -22.48 -22.95
N ALA A 11 14.56 -21.67 -23.69
CA ALA A 11 14.90 -20.34 -23.24
C ALA A 11 13.65 -19.48 -23.06
N LEU A 12 12.72 -19.59 -23.94
CA LEU A 12 11.47 -18.84 -23.86
C LEU A 12 10.66 -19.23 -22.63
N LEU A 13 10.63 -20.50 -22.33
CA LEU A 13 9.90 -20.98 -21.16
C LEU A 13 10.51 -20.44 -19.87
N ALA A 14 11.83 -20.42 -19.81
CA ALA A 14 12.52 -19.89 -18.64
C ALA A 14 12.17 -18.42 -18.42
N THR A 15 12.10 -17.67 -19.50
CA THR A 15 11.76 -16.26 -19.41
C THR A 15 10.36 -16.04 -18.85
N SER A 16 9.43 -16.89 -19.24
CA SER A 16 8.05 -16.79 -18.76
C SER A 16 7.95 -16.95 -17.25
N VAL A 17 8.78 -17.78 -16.67
CA VAL A 17 8.76 -18.03 -15.24
C VAL A 17 9.13 -16.76 -14.47
N PHE A 18 10.08 -16.00 -14.98
CA PHE A 18 10.49 -14.76 -14.30
C PHE A 18 9.38 -13.73 -14.27
N ASN A 19 8.59 -13.67 -15.31
CA ASN A 19 7.50 -12.70 -15.38
C ASN A 19 6.46 -12.94 -14.30
N VAL A 20 6.25 -14.18 -13.92
CA VAL A 20 5.26 -14.53 -12.91
C VAL A 20 5.66 -14.01 -11.54
N THR A 21 6.95 -13.99 -11.23
CA THR A 21 7.41 -13.59 -9.91
C THR A 21 7.33 -12.08 -9.68
N ALA A 22 7.25 -11.29 -10.72
CA ALA A 22 7.19 -9.83 -10.58
C ALA A 22 5.79 -9.32 -10.23
N THR A 23 4.75 -10.11 -10.46
CA THR A 23 3.38 -9.65 -10.33
C THR A 23 2.83 -9.56 -8.91
N PRO A 24 3.20 -10.44 -7.96
CA PRO A 24 2.56 -10.46 -6.64
C PRO A 24 2.85 -9.28 -5.74
N ALA A 25 3.93 -8.53 -5.98
CA ALA A 25 4.32 -7.44 -5.08
C ALA A 25 3.23 -6.37 -4.94
N LYS A 26 2.57 -6.03 -6.03
CA LYS A 26 1.53 -5.02 -6.03
C LYS A 26 0.31 -5.46 -5.23
N ASN A 27 -0.02 -6.75 -5.29
CA ASN A 27 -1.18 -7.28 -4.58
C ASN A 27 -1.00 -7.31 -3.08
N SER A 28 0.24 -7.24 -2.59
CA SER A 28 0.48 -7.32 -1.16
C SER A 28 -0.06 -6.10 -0.40
N VAL A 29 -0.25 -4.98 -1.07
CA VAL A 29 -0.74 -3.77 -0.43
C VAL A 29 -2.26 -3.63 -0.54
N LEU A 30 -2.90 -4.34 -1.47
CA LEU A 30 -4.34 -4.26 -1.66
C LEU A 30 -5.10 -4.88 -0.50
N GLY A 31 -6.19 -4.25 -0.11
CA GLY A 31 -7.05 -4.76 0.93
C GLY A 31 -7.30 -3.75 2.04
N GLU A 32 -7.81 -4.25 3.13
CA GLU A 32 -8.12 -3.42 4.29
C GLU A 32 -7.05 -3.60 5.36
N TRP A 33 -6.60 -2.48 5.90
CA TRP A 33 -5.59 -2.45 6.97
C TRP A 33 -6.16 -1.70 8.16
N LYS A 34 -6.10 -2.30 9.32
CA LYS A 34 -6.53 -1.62 10.55
C LYS A 34 -5.32 -0.95 11.17
N PHE A 35 -5.43 0.35 11.41
CA PHE A 35 -4.30 1.12 11.91
C PHE A 35 -4.55 1.70 13.29
N GLU A 36 -3.44 1.98 13.98
CA GLU A 36 -3.44 2.68 15.25
C GLU A 36 -2.32 3.69 15.25
N SER A 37 -2.61 4.87 15.76
CA SER A 37 -1.63 5.95 15.90
C SER A 37 -1.82 6.57 17.27
N PRO A 38 -1.12 6.04 18.29
CA PRO A 38 -1.35 6.46 19.68
C PRO A 38 -1.14 7.94 19.96
N HIS A 39 -0.31 8.60 19.16
CA HIS A 39 -0.02 10.02 19.34
C HIS A 39 -0.95 10.95 18.59
N ALA A 40 -1.84 10.40 17.77
CA ALA A 40 -2.78 11.23 17.02
C ALA A 40 -3.93 11.69 17.93
N PRO A 41 -4.57 12.82 17.58
CA PRO A 41 -5.71 13.30 18.35
C PRO A 41 -6.87 12.31 18.35
N TYR A 42 -7.72 12.43 19.35
CA TYR A 42 -8.90 11.60 19.45
C TYR A 42 -9.73 11.70 18.17
N GLY A 43 -10.19 10.58 17.68
CA GLY A 43 -10.91 10.51 16.41
C GLY A 43 -10.02 10.14 15.25
N TYR A 44 -8.72 10.45 15.31
CA TYR A 44 -7.76 10.11 14.26
C TYR A 44 -6.76 9.05 14.70
N ASN A 45 -6.89 8.55 15.91
CA ASN A 45 -5.90 7.63 16.47
C ASN A 45 -6.07 6.17 16.05
N LYS A 46 -7.17 5.84 15.42
CA LYS A 46 -7.37 4.49 14.89
C LYS A 46 -8.43 4.49 13.80
N GLY A 47 -8.43 3.42 13.02
CA GLY A 47 -9.37 3.27 11.92
C GLY A 47 -8.90 2.21 10.94
N SER A 48 -9.35 2.34 9.70
CA SER A 48 -8.99 1.41 8.63
C SER A 48 -8.48 2.16 7.42
N ILE A 49 -7.49 1.57 6.75
CA ILE A 49 -7.01 2.06 5.45
C ILE A 49 -7.40 1.00 4.43
N VAL A 50 -8.18 1.39 3.43
CA VAL A 50 -8.59 0.47 2.38
C VAL A 50 -7.86 0.86 1.11
N ILE A 51 -7.10 -0.09 0.55
CA ILE A 51 -6.34 0.15 -0.66
C ILE A 51 -6.87 -0.76 -1.76
N SER A 52 -7.17 -0.15 -2.90
CA SER A 52 -7.73 -0.86 -4.04
C SER A 52 -7.03 -0.43 -5.31
N GLU A 53 -7.35 -1.13 -6.39
CA GLU A 53 -6.82 -0.78 -7.70
C GLU A 53 -7.98 -0.29 -8.55
N LYS A 54 -7.79 0.84 -9.20
CA LYS A 54 -8.80 1.45 -10.03
C LYS A 54 -8.16 1.90 -11.33
N GLU A 55 -8.61 1.31 -12.44
CA GLU A 55 -8.06 1.64 -13.77
C GLU A 55 -6.54 1.51 -13.85
N GLY A 56 -5.99 0.47 -13.22
CA GLY A 56 -4.56 0.21 -13.25
C GLY A 56 -3.74 1.00 -12.25
N ALA A 57 -4.35 1.88 -11.48
CA ALA A 57 -3.66 2.69 -10.49
C ALA A 57 -4.18 2.38 -9.09
N LEU A 58 -3.32 2.60 -8.10
CA LEU A 58 -3.71 2.41 -6.72
C LEU A 58 -4.57 3.57 -6.24
N ALA A 59 -5.58 3.25 -5.47
CA ALA A 59 -6.47 4.23 -4.87
C ALA A 59 -6.91 3.71 -3.52
N GLY A 60 -7.58 4.54 -2.74
CA GLY A 60 -8.07 4.08 -1.46
C GLY A 60 -8.65 5.18 -0.62
N GLU A 61 -9.01 4.79 0.60
CA GLU A 61 -9.54 5.74 1.57
C GLU A 61 -9.19 5.31 2.98
N ILE A 62 -9.20 6.28 3.89
CA ILE A 62 -9.06 6.01 5.31
C ILE A 62 -10.42 6.26 5.95
N LYS A 63 -10.81 5.32 6.82
CA LYS A 63 -12.02 5.44 7.58
C LYS A 63 -11.64 5.51 9.04
N PHE A 64 -11.86 6.65 9.65
CA PHE A 64 -11.53 6.84 11.05
C PHE A 64 -12.60 6.26 11.96
N ALA A 65 -12.22 6.05 13.23
CA ALA A 65 -13.13 5.41 14.19
C ALA A 65 -14.43 6.18 14.40
N ASP A 66 -14.42 7.49 14.20
CA ASP A 66 -15.62 8.31 14.33
C ASP A 66 -16.53 8.27 13.09
N GLY A 67 -16.14 7.51 12.06
CA GLY A 67 -16.93 7.39 10.83
C GLY A 67 -16.50 8.31 9.70
N THR A 68 -15.57 9.20 9.96
CA THR A 68 -15.06 10.11 8.93
C THR A 68 -14.27 9.34 7.89
N LYS A 69 -14.52 9.63 6.61
CA LYS A 69 -13.79 9.01 5.50
C LYS A 69 -12.97 10.05 4.77
N VAL A 70 -11.73 9.70 4.45
CA VAL A 70 -10.83 10.59 3.72
C VAL A 70 -10.23 9.82 2.56
N GLU A 71 -10.32 10.39 1.38
CA GLU A 71 -9.77 9.76 0.17
C GLU A 71 -8.25 9.91 0.14
N LEU A 72 -7.56 8.84 -0.27
CA LEU A 72 -6.12 8.89 -0.46
C LEU A 72 -5.77 9.61 -1.74
N LYS A 73 -4.72 10.42 -1.69
CA LYS A 73 -4.23 11.17 -2.83
C LYS A 73 -2.84 10.70 -3.20
N ASP A 74 -2.52 10.72 -4.49
CA ASP A 74 -1.18 10.44 -4.98
C ASP A 74 -0.59 9.11 -4.48
N VAL A 75 -1.40 8.06 -4.51
CA VAL A 75 -0.99 6.76 -3.97
C VAL A 75 0.09 6.14 -4.85
N GLN A 76 1.21 5.75 -4.25
CA GLN A 76 2.32 5.09 -4.92
C GLN A 76 2.85 3.95 -4.06
N PHE A 77 3.22 2.87 -4.69
CA PHE A 77 3.80 1.73 -3.98
C PHE A 77 4.99 1.21 -4.78
N GLU A 78 6.18 1.27 -4.17
CA GLU A 78 7.43 0.89 -4.81
C GLU A 78 8.39 0.35 -3.76
N GLU A 79 9.00 -0.80 -4.06
CA GLU A 79 10.00 -1.40 -3.16
C GLU A 79 9.49 -1.55 -1.72
N ASP A 80 8.25 -2.03 -1.59
CA ASP A 80 7.60 -2.24 -0.30
C ASP A 80 7.35 -0.96 0.49
N VAL A 81 7.41 0.19 -0.15
CA VAL A 81 7.10 1.47 0.46
C VAL A 81 5.84 2.06 -0.16
N LEU A 82 4.86 2.32 0.68
CA LEU A 82 3.60 2.93 0.28
C LEU A 82 3.65 4.42 0.63
N LYS A 83 3.31 5.25 -0.34
CA LYS A 83 3.24 6.70 -0.14
C LYS A 83 1.89 7.20 -0.60
N PHE A 84 1.31 8.09 0.17
CA PHE A 84 0.08 8.76 -0.23
C PHE A 84 -0.09 10.01 0.61
N GLY A 85 -1.09 10.80 0.29
CA GLY A 85 -1.42 11.97 1.07
C GLY A 85 -2.89 11.99 1.39
N ILE A 86 -3.26 12.71 2.42
CA ILE A 86 -4.66 12.93 2.77
C ILE A 86 -4.85 14.41 3.12
N ASN A 87 -6.08 14.88 2.99
CA ASN A 87 -6.43 16.24 3.38
C ASN A 87 -7.30 16.18 4.63
N ILE A 88 -6.83 16.80 5.69
CA ILE A 88 -7.58 16.88 6.93
C ILE A 88 -7.61 18.34 7.36
N GLU A 89 -8.82 18.89 7.53
CA GLU A 89 -9.02 20.26 7.98
C GLU A 89 -8.20 21.26 7.15
N ASN A 90 -8.22 21.07 5.82
CA ASN A 90 -7.51 21.92 4.86
C ASN A 90 -5.99 21.78 4.90
N ASN A 91 -5.47 20.77 5.57
CA ASN A 91 -4.04 20.48 5.59
C ASN A 91 -3.75 19.22 4.79
N TYR A 92 -2.80 19.31 3.87
CA TYR A 92 -2.33 18.14 3.15
C TYR A 92 -1.30 17.42 4.02
N ILE A 93 -1.55 16.16 4.30
CA ILE A 93 -0.69 15.38 5.19
C ILE A 93 -0.06 14.24 4.37
N PRO A 94 1.24 14.33 4.06
CA PRO A 94 1.92 13.22 3.39
C PRO A 94 2.15 12.07 4.36
N ILE A 95 1.96 10.86 3.86
CA ILE A 95 2.11 9.64 4.66
C ILE A 95 3.01 8.68 3.91
N LYS A 96 3.93 8.08 4.65
CA LYS A 96 4.88 7.12 4.10
C LYS A 96 4.91 5.91 5.02
N ALA A 97 4.80 4.71 4.45
CA ALA A 97 4.76 3.49 5.23
C ALA A 97 5.55 2.37 4.56
N SER A 98 6.15 1.52 5.38
CA SER A 98 6.78 0.30 4.87
C SER A 98 5.84 -0.88 5.09
N ILE A 99 5.79 -1.74 4.09
CA ILE A 99 4.95 -2.94 4.12
C ILE A 99 5.83 -4.15 4.29
N GLU A 100 5.50 -4.98 5.26
CA GLU A 100 6.21 -6.22 5.49
C GLU A 100 5.19 -7.31 5.80
N GLY A 101 4.87 -8.12 4.79
CA GLY A 101 3.82 -9.13 4.92
C GLY A 101 2.48 -8.47 5.19
N ASN A 102 1.89 -8.80 6.32
CA ASN A 102 0.59 -8.26 6.73
C ASN A 102 0.71 -7.09 7.69
N LYS A 103 1.91 -6.53 7.80
CA LYS A 103 2.17 -5.39 8.70
C LYS A 103 2.58 -4.15 7.92
N MET A 104 2.13 -3.02 8.41
CA MET A 104 2.47 -1.73 7.85
C MET A 104 2.93 -0.82 8.98
N LYS A 105 4.07 -0.17 8.79
CA LYS A 105 4.57 0.82 9.74
C LYS A 105 4.83 2.11 9.00
N GLY A 106 4.29 3.18 9.47
CA GLY A 106 4.43 4.43 8.76
C GLY A 106 4.42 5.64 9.65
N THR A 107 4.54 6.78 8.97
CA THR A 107 4.59 8.08 9.63
C THR A 107 3.76 9.07 8.82
N ALA A 108 2.95 9.83 9.50
CA ALA A 108 2.21 10.94 8.92
C ALA A 108 2.93 12.23 9.29
N SER A 109 3.25 13.04 8.29
CA SER A 109 3.94 14.31 8.52
C SER A 109 2.91 15.42 8.66
N THR A 110 2.58 15.77 9.90
CA THR A 110 1.56 16.78 10.19
C THR A 110 2.19 18.11 10.54
N PRO A 111 1.40 19.20 10.52
CA PRO A 111 1.93 20.50 10.96
C PRO A 111 2.42 20.50 12.40
N GLU A 112 1.95 19.58 13.23
CA GLU A 112 2.38 19.46 14.63
C GLU A 112 3.54 18.50 14.81
N GLY A 113 4.08 17.94 13.71
CA GLY A 113 5.19 17.01 13.75
C GLY A 113 4.82 15.66 13.16
N ASP A 114 5.79 14.77 13.18
CA ASP A 114 5.60 13.43 12.64
C ASP A 114 4.83 12.55 13.62
N MET A 115 3.83 11.84 13.09
CA MET A 115 3.02 10.93 13.90
C MET A 115 3.17 9.50 13.37
N PRO A 116 3.80 8.61 14.14
CA PRO A 116 3.94 7.23 13.72
C PRO A 116 2.63 6.47 13.86
N PHE A 117 2.46 5.47 13.00
CA PHE A 117 1.32 4.59 13.09
C PHE A 117 1.71 3.19 12.65
N GLU A 118 0.92 2.22 13.06
CA GLU A 118 1.08 0.84 12.64
C GLU A 118 -0.26 0.32 12.18
N ALA A 119 -0.21 -0.57 11.20
CA ALA A 119 -1.43 -1.17 10.69
C ALA A 119 -1.22 -2.64 10.43
N GLN A 120 -2.31 -3.40 10.49
CA GLN A 120 -2.30 -4.82 10.18
C GLN A 120 -3.37 -5.12 9.17
N LYS A 121 -3.02 -5.95 8.20
CA LYS A 121 -3.95 -6.35 7.16
C LYS A 121 -5.03 -7.25 7.75
N VAL A 122 -6.27 -6.96 7.39
CA VAL A 122 -7.39 -7.81 7.79
C VAL A 122 -7.37 -9.04 6.90
N VAL A 123 -7.24 -10.19 7.53
CA VAL A 123 -7.17 -11.47 6.84
C VAL A 123 -8.41 -12.27 7.19
N GLU A 124 -9.12 -12.73 6.17
CA GLU A 124 -10.31 -13.54 6.37
C GLU A 124 -10.06 -15.00 6.08
#